data_0f7d67fef01fe4ad1ac05e214f2f02ab
#
_entry.id   0f7d67fef01fe4ad1ac05e214f2f02ab
#
_cell.length_a   1.000
_cell.length_b   1.000
_cell.length_c   1.000
_cell.angle_alpha   90.00
_cell.angle_beta   90.00
_cell.angle_gamma   90.00
#
_symmetry.space_group_name_H-M   'P 1'
#
loop_
_entity.id
_entity.type
_entity.pdbx_description
1 polymer ?
#
loop_
_entity_poly.entity_id
_entity_poly.type
_entity_poly.pdbx_seq_one_letter_code
_entity_poly.pdbx_strand_id
1 'polypeptide(L)'
;ETGLTLEGLVVSYFTRTSNSYDTLLQMGRWFGYRTGYEDLPRIWVADGLDRDYAFLASVESDLRDEIKSVASSEFTPRQVGVKIRRHPGRLEITGATKMSNAQLVDVSLSGIQQQAFILDGRQEAAVNNRRVVETLLDGAVLEPVPHRPEQYIAHDVTTDRIRQFLRNFSFSDRQRAFVKEDTRTATDKWLREFASEAKWNVVLAGRSRANNTMHICGVDLGLLDRAPLG
;
A
#
# COMPACT_ATOMS: atom_id res chain seq x y z
N GLU A 1 7.48 -23.43 24.95
CA GLU A 1 6.25 -23.58 25.75
C GLU A 1 5.18 -22.67 25.15
N THR A 2 4.31 -23.27 24.36
CA THR A 2 3.19 -22.61 23.71
C THR A 2 1.96 -22.74 24.61
N GLY A 3 1.35 -21.63 24.97
CA GLY A 3 0.08 -21.62 25.70
C GLY A 3 0.06 -20.88 27.04
N LEU A 4 1.20 -20.40 27.52
CA LEU A 4 1.24 -19.62 28.76
C LEU A 4 0.70 -18.20 28.52
N THR A 5 -0.28 -17.79 29.29
CA THR A 5 -0.77 -16.41 29.37
C THR A 5 -0.38 -15.85 30.72
N LEU A 6 0.37 -14.73 30.71
CA LEU A 6 0.80 -14.05 31.93
C LEU A 6 -0.14 -12.87 32.19
N GLU A 7 -1.14 -13.08 33.03
CA GLU A 7 -2.01 -11.99 33.48
C GLU A 7 -1.24 -11.03 34.37
N GLY A 8 -1.52 -9.72 34.25
CA GLY A 8 -0.86 -8.68 35.03
C GLY A 8 0.56 -8.34 34.60
N LEU A 9 1.07 -8.90 33.51
CA LEU A 9 2.39 -8.55 32.98
C LEU A 9 2.36 -7.15 32.36
N VAL A 10 3.01 -6.19 33.01
CA VAL A 10 3.07 -4.79 32.53
C VAL A 10 4.45 -4.40 31.97
N VAL A 11 5.51 -5.14 32.32
CA VAL A 11 6.87 -4.89 31.78
C VAL A 11 7.45 -6.19 31.25
N SER A 12 7.92 -6.15 30.00
CA SER A 12 8.53 -7.32 29.35
C SER A 12 9.85 -6.94 28.70
N TYR A 13 10.87 -7.74 28.93
CA TYR A 13 12.16 -7.69 28.24
C TYR A 13 12.23 -8.84 27.24
N PHE A 14 12.23 -8.53 25.97
CA PHE A 14 12.18 -9.50 24.92
C PHE A 14 13.49 -9.52 24.13
N THR A 15 14.38 -10.38 24.53
CA THR A 15 15.73 -10.50 23.97
C THR A 15 15.87 -11.66 22.98
N ARG A 16 14.90 -12.56 22.96
CA ARG A 16 14.91 -13.70 22.01
C ARG A 16 14.32 -13.30 20.67
N THR A 17 15.04 -13.63 19.63
CA THR A 17 14.54 -13.56 18.24
C THR A 17 14.11 -14.93 17.77
N SER A 18 13.22 -14.97 16.79
CA SER A 18 12.88 -16.18 16.06
C SER A 18 13.00 -15.92 14.57
N ASN A 19 13.27 -16.98 13.82
CA ASN A 19 13.38 -16.90 12.37
C ASN A 19 12.06 -17.23 11.66
N SER A 20 10.94 -17.43 12.39
CA SER A 20 9.66 -17.72 11.78
C SER A 20 8.53 -16.84 12.29
N TYR A 21 7.61 -16.48 11.40
CA TYR A 21 6.46 -15.60 11.68
C TYR A 21 5.56 -16.19 12.77
N ASP A 22 5.21 -17.47 12.64
CA ASP A 22 4.31 -18.14 13.58
C ASP A 22 4.85 -18.13 15.01
N THR A 23 6.15 -18.32 15.18
CA THR A 23 6.79 -18.27 16.49
C THR A 23 6.79 -16.83 17.03
N LEU A 24 7.15 -15.82 16.24
CA LEU A 24 7.12 -14.42 16.69
C LEU A 24 5.72 -13.97 17.07
N LEU A 25 4.70 -14.33 16.30
CA LEU A 25 3.30 -14.01 16.61
C LEU A 25 2.83 -14.71 17.89
N GLN A 26 3.23 -15.97 18.15
CA GLN A 26 2.92 -16.67 19.39
C GLN A 26 3.58 -16.01 20.61
N MET A 27 4.81 -15.53 20.45
CA MET A 27 5.53 -14.82 21.50
C MET A 27 4.91 -13.44 21.77
N GLY A 28 4.40 -12.76 20.72
CA GLY A 28 3.68 -11.49 20.84
C GLY A 28 2.43 -11.54 21.72
N ARG A 29 1.85 -12.72 21.94
CA ARG A 29 0.70 -12.88 22.85
C ARG A 29 0.99 -12.48 24.30
N TRP A 30 2.22 -12.51 24.73
CA TRP A 30 2.60 -12.20 26.12
C TRP A 30 2.44 -10.73 26.45
N PHE A 31 2.51 -9.83 25.50
CA PHE A 31 2.36 -8.39 25.66
C PHE A 31 1.17 -7.80 24.88
N GLY A 32 0.24 -8.64 24.49
CA GLY A 32 -0.96 -8.22 23.80
C GLY A 32 -1.90 -7.42 24.69
N TYR A 33 -2.99 -6.95 24.10
CA TYR A 33 -4.01 -6.14 24.71
C TYR A 33 -4.44 -6.63 26.10
N ARG A 34 -4.55 -5.68 27.05
CA ARG A 34 -4.99 -5.91 28.43
C ARG A 34 -6.12 -4.95 28.77
N THR A 35 -7.30 -5.47 29.01
CA THR A 35 -8.48 -4.67 29.38
C THR A 35 -8.27 -3.99 30.73
N GLY A 36 -8.41 -2.67 30.74
CA GLY A 36 -8.37 -1.86 31.96
C GLY A 36 -7.01 -1.33 32.38
N TYR A 37 -5.92 -1.70 31.65
CA TYR A 37 -4.57 -1.14 31.86
C TYR A 37 -3.75 -1.13 30.56
N GLU A 38 -4.39 -0.76 29.46
CA GLU A 38 -3.83 -0.74 28.12
C GLU A 38 -2.67 0.25 27.97
N ASP A 39 -2.63 1.27 28.81
CA ASP A 39 -1.61 2.32 28.86
C ASP A 39 -0.35 1.93 29.67
N LEU A 40 -0.42 0.87 30.47
CA LEU A 40 0.68 0.45 31.34
C LEU A 40 1.71 -0.48 30.68
N PRO A 41 1.35 -1.37 29.72
CA PRO A 41 2.31 -2.30 29.15
C PRO A 41 3.50 -1.61 28.50
N ARG A 42 4.71 -2.07 28.85
CA ARG A 42 5.99 -1.62 28.28
C ARG A 42 6.79 -2.83 27.83
N ILE A 43 7.29 -2.74 26.61
CA ILE A 43 8.07 -3.82 26.01
C ILE A 43 9.44 -3.27 25.66
N TRP A 44 10.47 -3.96 26.12
CA TRP A 44 11.84 -3.73 25.72
C TRP A 44 12.25 -4.86 24.79
N VAL A 45 12.62 -4.53 23.58
CA VAL A 45 12.95 -5.53 22.55
C VAL A 45 14.41 -5.41 22.14
N ALA A 46 15.01 -6.51 21.72
CA ALA A 46 16.35 -6.51 21.14
C ALA A 46 16.34 -5.71 19.82
N ASP A 47 17.51 -5.16 19.46
CA ASP A 47 17.67 -4.35 18.26
C ASP A 47 17.21 -5.10 16.99
N GLY A 48 16.42 -4.44 16.18
CA GLY A 48 15.84 -4.96 14.95
C GLY A 48 14.57 -5.81 15.12
N LEU A 49 14.21 -6.23 16.34
CA LEU A 49 13.01 -7.02 16.59
C LEU A 49 11.73 -6.17 16.45
N ASP A 50 11.81 -4.90 16.73
CA ASP A 50 10.75 -3.91 16.47
C ASP A 50 10.38 -3.87 14.99
N ARG A 51 11.37 -3.88 14.11
CA ARG A 51 11.16 -3.92 12.64
C ARG A 51 10.54 -5.25 12.19
N ASP A 52 10.99 -6.37 12.78
CA ASP A 52 10.40 -7.68 12.49
C ASP A 52 8.91 -7.70 12.88
N TYR A 53 8.54 -7.17 14.05
CA TYR A 53 7.14 -7.07 14.46
C TYR A 53 6.33 -6.08 13.61
N ALA A 54 6.91 -4.94 13.23
CA ALA A 54 6.25 -4.00 12.33
C ALA A 54 5.97 -4.63 10.96
N PHE A 55 6.93 -5.40 10.43
CA PHE A 55 6.74 -6.16 9.19
C PHE A 55 5.62 -7.20 9.35
N LEU A 56 5.61 -7.98 10.43
CA LEU A 56 4.57 -8.98 10.69
C LEU A 56 3.17 -8.35 10.82
N ALA A 57 3.05 -7.21 11.50
CA ALA A 57 1.79 -6.47 11.58
C ALA A 57 1.28 -6.04 10.20
N SER A 58 2.19 -5.65 9.31
CA SER A 58 1.86 -5.34 7.91
C SER A 58 1.38 -6.58 7.15
N VAL A 59 2.06 -7.71 7.28
CA VAL A 59 1.68 -8.98 6.65
C VAL A 59 0.31 -9.46 7.15
N GLU A 60 0.06 -9.36 8.45
CA GLU A 60 -1.24 -9.73 9.03
C GLU A 60 -2.37 -8.83 8.52
N SER A 61 -2.13 -7.53 8.39
CA SER A 61 -3.11 -6.61 7.82
C SER A 61 -3.43 -6.95 6.36
N ASP A 62 -2.40 -7.24 5.55
CA ASP A 62 -2.60 -7.61 4.15
C ASP A 62 -3.41 -8.91 4.04
N LEU A 63 -3.10 -9.91 4.88
CA LEU A 63 -3.80 -11.17 4.94
C LEU A 63 -5.28 -11.00 5.33
N ARG A 64 -5.57 -10.14 6.31
CA ARG A 64 -6.94 -9.84 6.72
C ARG A 64 -7.75 -9.17 5.60
N ASP A 65 -7.12 -8.26 4.87
CA ASP A 65 -7.76 -7.56 3.76
C ASP A 65 -8.01 -8.54 2.58
N GLU A 66 -7.08 -9.45 2.31
CA GLU A 66 -7.28 -10.52 1.31
C GLU A 66 -8.42 -11.47 1.71
N ILE A 67 -8.46 -11.93 2.96
CA ILE A 67 -9.54 -12.79 3.47
C ILE A 67 -10.90 -12.09 3.36
N LYS A 68 -10.98 -10.79 3.70
CA LYS A 68 -12.23 -10.02 3.55
C LYS A 68 -12.66 -9.92 2.09
N SER A 69 -11.72 -9.69 1.18
CA SER A 69 -11.99 -9.64 -0.25
C SER A 69 -12.53 -10.98 -0.77
N VAL A 70 -11.94 -12.09 -0.33
CA VAL A 70 -12.39 -13.45 -0.68
C VAL A 70 -13.76 -13.74 -0.06
N ALA A 71 -13.99 -13.35 1.20
CA ALA A 71 -15.26 -13.56 1.88
C ALA A 71 -16.44 -12.79 1.23
N SER A 72 -16.16 -11.70 0.51
CA SER A 72 -17.14 -10.95 -0.27
C SER A 72 -17.35 -11.51 -1.69
N SER A 73 -16.61 -12.54 -2.09
CA SER A 73 -16.68 -13.18 -3.40
C SER A 73 -17.42 -14.53 -3.32
N GLU A 74 -17.85 -15.05 -4.47
CA GLU A 74 -18.49 -16.39 -4.56
C GLU A 74 -17.50 -17.57 -4.49
N PHE A 75 -16.19 -17.28 -4.29
CA PHE A 75 -15.16 -18.32 -4.24
C PHE A 75 -15.07 -18.99 -2.87
N THR A 76 -14.88 -20.31 -2.88
CA THR A 76 -14.61 -21.06 -1.64
C THR A 76 -13.12 -20.95 -1.25
N PRO A 77 -12.77 -21.08 0.05
CA PRO A 77 -11.38 -21.06 0.50
C PRO A 77 -10.45 -22.08 -0.18
N ARG A 78 -11.00 -23.14 -0.76
CA ARG A 78 -10.24 -24.14 -1.52
C ARG A 78 -9.86 -23.68 -2.92
N GLN A 79 -10.59 -22.73 -3.47
CA GLN A 79 -10.37 -22.20 -4.82
C GLN A 79 -9.42 -21.00 -4.84
N VAL A 80 -9.19 -20.41 -3.67
CA VAL A 80 -8.33 -19.22 -3.52
C VAL A 80 -7.13 -19.58 -2.65
N GLY A 81 -5.96 -19.56 -3.26
CA GLY A 81 -4.70 -19.67 -2.52
C GLY A 81 -4.42 -18.37 -1.77
N VAL A 82 -4.30 -18.43 -0.45
CA VAL A 82 -3.94 -17.27 0.37
C VAL A 82 -2.49 -16.91 0.10
N LYS A 83 -2.23 -15.63 -0.20
CA LYS A 83 -0.91 -15.10 -0.48
C LYS A 83 -0.32 -14.49 0.79
N ILE A 84 0.85 -14.94 1.18
CA ILE A 84 1.58 -14.42 2.34
C ILE A 84 2.89 -13.80 1.85
N ARG A 85 3.14 -12.55 2.21
CA ARG A 85 4.35 -11.83 1.84
C ARG A 85 5.56 -12.47 2.53
N ARG A 86 6.59 -12.79 1.74
CA ARG A 86 7.87 -13.26 2.27
C ARG A 86 8.70 -12.08 2.78
N HIS A 87 9.34 -12.27 3.94
CA HIS A 87 10.31 -11.31 4.46
C HIS A 87 11.56 -11.25 3.56
N PRO A 88 12.09 -10.07 3.24
CA PRO A 88 13.26 -9.93 2.36
C PRO A 88 14.58 -10.44 3.01
N GLY A 89 14.56 -10.72 4.30
CA GLY A 89 15.74 -11.18 5.05
C GLY A 89 15.55 -12.55 5.68
N ARG A 90 15.85 -12.64 6.97
CA ARG A 90 16.00 -13.90 7.73
C ARG A 90 14.70 -14.59 8.16
N LEU A 91 13.56 -13.89 8.15
CA LEU A 91 12.31 -14.47 8.66
C LEU A 91 11.66 -15.39 7.63
N GLU A 92 11.39 -16.61 8.03
CA GLU A 92 10.59 -17.57 7.29
C GLU A 92 9.12 -17.52 7.75
N ILE A 93 8.19 -17.80 6.85
CA ILE A 93 6.76 -17.77 7.16
C ILE A 93 6.43 -18.80 8.24
N THR A 94 6.95 -20.02 8.11
CA THR A 94 6.81 -21.10 9.10
C THR A 94 7.87 -22.17 8.83
N GLY A 95 7.91 -23.24 9.64
CA GLY A 95 8.86 -24.33 9.46
C GLY A 95 8.72 -25.04 8.11
N ALA A 96 9.85 -25.52 7.57
CA ALA A 96 9.96 -26.12 6.23
C ALA A 96 8.93 -27.22 5.96
N THR A 97 8.60 -28.04 6.96
CA THR A 97 7.60 -29.09 6.83
C THR A 97 6.19 -28.57 6.54
N LYS A 98 5.83 -27.44 7.14
CA LYS A 98 4.53 -26.78 6.90
C LYS A 98 4.48 -26.06 5.56
N MET A 99 5.65 -25.70 5.02
CA MET A 99 5.79 -25.03 3.72
C MET A 99 5.87 -25.99 2.53
N SER A 100 5.80 -27.29 2.76
CA SER A 100 5.95 -28.30 1.69
C SER A 100 4.98 -28.15 0.53
N ASN A 101 3.78 -27.61 0.78
CA ASN A 101 2.75 -27.35 -0.23
C ASN A 101 2.69 -25.87 -0.67
N ALA A 102 3.57 -25.01 -0.15
CA ALA A 102 3.60 -23.60 -0.53
C ALA A 102 4.38 -23.43 -1.83
N GLN A 103 3.88 -22.57 -2.71
CA GLN A 103 4.55 -22.20 -3.95
C GLN A 103 5.02 -20.74 -3.84
N LEU A 104 6.25 -20.49 -4.24
CA LEU A 104 6.75 -19.14 -4.41
C LEU A 104 6.13 -18.54 -5.68
N VAL A 105 5.35 -17.49 -5.52
CA VAL A 105 4.73 -16.78 -6.64
C VAL A 105 5.23 -15.36 -6.68
N ASP A 106 5.79 -14.96 -7.80
CA ASP A 106 6.09 -13.56 -8.06
C ASP A 106 4.80 -12.83 -8.42
N VAL A 107 4.42 -11.86 -7.60
CA VAL A 107 3.23 -11.05 -7.85
C VAL A 107 3.59 -9.97 -8.86
N SER A 108 3.08 -10.13 -10.07
CA SER A 108 3.15 -9.07 -11.09
C SER A 108 2.15 -7.98 -10.77
N LEU A 109 2.54 -6.72 -10.97
CA LEU A 109 1.63 -5.57 -10.94
C LEU A 109 0.81 -5.45 -12.23
N SER A 110 1.10 -6.28 -13.22
CA SER A 110 0.39 -6.30 -14.50
C SER A 110 -1.05 -6.77 -14.32
N GLY A 111 -1.99 -6.02 -14.87
CA GLY A 111 -3.43 -6.32 -14.77
C GLY A 111 -4.09 -5.93 -13.43
N ILE A 112 -3.34 -5.36 -12.50
CA ILE A 112 -3.90 -4.88 -11.23
C ILE A 112 -4.35 -3.43 -11.40
N GLN A 113 -5.63 -3.16 -11.15
CA GLN A 113 -6.16 -1.81 -11.08
C GLN A 113 -6.08 -1.31 -9.64
N GLN A 114 -5.29 -0.28 -9.41
CA GLN A 114 -5.21 0.41 -8.12
C GLN A 114 -5.96 1.74 -8.21
N GLN A 115 -6.86 2.00 -7.27
CA GLN A 115 -7.62 3.24 -7.24
C GLN A 115 -7.41 3.99 -5.92
N ALA A 116 -7.10 5.28 -6.00
CA ALA A 116 -7.05 6.17 -4.86
C ALA A 116 -8.42 6.86 -4.69
N PHE A 117 -9.26 6.29 -3.83
CA PHE A 117 -10.60 6.82 -3.57
C PHE A 117 -10.61 7.99 -2.59
N ILE A 118 -9.62 8.06 -1.71
CA ILE A 118 -9.54 9.04 -0.63
C ILE A 118 -8.39 9.99 -0.94
N LEU A 119 -8.70 11.26 -1.08
CA LEU A 119 -7.71 12.31 -1.25
C LEU A 119 -7.30 12.88 0.12
N ASP A 120 -6.09 13.39 0.20
CA ASP A 120 -5.66 14.19 1.34
C ASP A 120 -6.36 15.54 1.26
N GLY A 121 -7.19 15.87 2.24
CA GLY A 121 -7.98 17.11 2.28
C GLY A 121 -7.20 18.35 2.72
N ARG A 122 -5.91 18.22 3.06
CA ARG A 122 -5.08 19.37 3.45
C ARG A 122 -4.76 20.24 2.24
N GLN A 123 -4.87 21.56 2.42
CA GLN A 123 -4.59 22.53 1.34
C GLN A 123 -3.16 22.40 0.82
N GLU A 124 -2.19 22.17 1.69
CA GLU A 124 -0.79 21.97 1.31
C GLU A 124 -0.61 20.74 0.40
N ALA A 125 -1.30 19.66 0.70
CA ALA A 125 -1.28 18.46 -0.13
C ALA A 125 -1.89 18.71 -1.50
N ALA A 126 -2.98 19.47 -1.59
CA ALA A 126 -3.60 19.84 -2.86
C ALA A 126 -2.67 20.70 -3.73
N VAL A 127 -2.00 21.69 -3.14
CA VAL A 127 -1.02 22.54 -3.85
C VAL A 127 0.18 21.73 -4.32
N ASN A 128 0.73 20.85 -3.44
CA ASN A 128 1.81 19.96 -3.80
C ASN A 128 1.42 19.03 -4.94
N ASN A 129 0.26 18.38 -4.82
CA ASN A 129 -0.21 17.42 -5.81
C ASN A 129 -0.43 18.05 -7.19
N ARG A 130 -0.95 19.28 -7.22
CA ARG A 130 -1.07 20.04 -8.47
C ARG A 130 0.30 20.23 -9.13
N ARG A 131 1.30 20.71 -8.38
CA ARG A 131 2.67 20.89 -8.90
C ARG A 131 3.29 19.56 -9.38
N VAL A 132 3.04 18.47 -8.65
CA VAL A 132 3.54 17.13 -9.02
C VAL A 132 2.93 16.66 -10.34
N VAL A 133 1.63 16.93 -10.58
CA VAL A 133 0.96 16.64 -11.87
C VAL A 133 1.52 17.53 -12.98
N GLU A 134 1.71 18.82 -12.74
CA GLU A 134 2.33 19.73 -13.70
C GLU A 134 3.75 19.26 -14.08
N THR A 135 4.53 18.80 -13.13
CA THR A 135 5.87 18.23 -13.38
C THR A 135 5.80 16.91 -14.16
N LEU A 136 4.84 16.04 -13.86
CA LEU A 136 4.63 14.78 -14.58
C LEU A 136 4.38 15.02 -16.07
N LEU A 137 3.59 16.05 -16.38
CA LEU A 137 3.12 16.38 -17.73
C LEU A 137 3.91 17.50 -18.41
N ASP A 138 5.00 17.96 -17.81
CA ASP A 138 5.82 19.02 -18.37
C ASP A 138 6.30 18.66 -19.79
N GLY A 139 6.03 19.55 -20.74
CA GLY A 139 6.35 19.33 -22.16
C GLY A 139 5.54 18.22 -22.86
N ALA A 140 4.56 17.60 -22.19
CA ALA A 140 3.67 16.64 -22.83
C ALA A 140 2.53 17.35 -23.58
N VAL A 141 2.15 16.82 -24.74
CA VAL A 141 0.97 17.28 -25.48
C VAL A 141 -0.24 16.56 -24.93
N LEU A 142 -1.25 17.34 -24.48
CA LEU A 142 -2.51 16.81 -23.99
C LEU A 142 -3.55 16.83 -25.11
N GLU A 143 -3.99 15.65 -25.53
CA GLU A 143 -4.99 15.47 -26.57
C GLU A 143 -6.36 15.11 -25.97
N PRO A 144 -7.47 15.64 -26.51
CA PRO A 144 -8.79 15.23 -26.04
C PRO A 144 -9.02 13.73 -26.30
N VAL A 145 -9.59 13.02 -25.32
CA VAL A 145 -9.92 11.59 -25.50
C VAL A 145 -11.16 11.48 -26.43
N PRO A 146 -11.12 10.67 -27.50
CA PRO A 146 -12.26 10.46 -28.37
C PRO A 146 -13.53 10.08 -27.59
N HIS A 147 -14.65 10.73 -27.91
CA HIS A 147 -15.95 10.56 -27.24
C HIS A 147 -16.01 10.93 -25.74
N ARG A 148 -14.94 11.53 -25.19
CA ARG A 148 -14.88 12.03 -23.81
C ARG A 148 -14.17 13.38 -23.77
N PRO A 149 -14.81 14.45 -24.22
CA PRO A 149 -14.17 15.76 -24.40
C PRO A 149 -13.72 16.39 -23.05
N GLU A 150 -14.22 15.88 -21.94
CA GLU A 150 -13.80 16.27 -20.58
C GLU A 150 -12.52 15.58 -20.10
N GLN A 151 -11.97 14.67 -20.90
CA GLN A 151 -10.74 13.94 -20.59
C GLN A 151 -9.65 14.26 -21.60
N TYR A 152 -8.42 14.35 -21.08
CA TYR A 152 -7.24 14.60 -21.90
C TYR A 152 -6.22 13.49 -21.66
N ILE A 153 -5.52 13.09 -22.69
CA ILE A 153 -4.48 12.05 -22.62
C ILE A 153 -3.13 12.61 -23.05
N ALA A 154 -2.12 12.32 -22.27
CA ALA A 154 -0.72 12.47 -22.64
C ALA A 154 -0.15 11.10 -22.98
N HIS A 155 0.45 10.98 -24.15
CA HIS A 155 1.13 9.78 -24.59
C HIS A 155 2.62 9.80 -24.28
N ASP A 156 3.24 8.63 -24.29
CA ASP A 156 4.69 8.43 -24.21
C ASP A 156 5.38 9.01 -22.96
N VAL A 157 4.66 9.15 -21.85
CA VAL A 157 5.25 9.57 -20.59
C VAL A 157 6.24 8.49 -20.12
N THR A 158 7.45 8.90 -19.77
CA THR A 158 8.50 7.96 -19.39
C THR A 158 8.28 7.37 -18.00
N THR A 159 8.81 6.16 -17.78
CA THR A 159 8.74 5.49 -16.47
C THR A 159 9.36 6.33 -15.36
N ASP A 160 10.44 7.05 -15.61
CA ASP A 160 11.06 7.90 -14.58
C ASP A 160 10.15 9.03 -14.13
N ARG A 161 9.35 9.63 -15.02
CA ARG A 161 8.34 10.62 -14.64
C ARG A 161 7.22 10.00 -13.80
N ILE A 162 6.76 8.80 -14.14
CA ILE A 162 5.78 8.05 -13.34
C ILE A 162 6.34 7.75 -11.94
N ARG A 163 7.58 7.32 -11.84
CA ARG A 163 8.25 7.05 -10.57
C ARG A 163 8.37 8.31 -9.72
N GLN A 164 8.78 9.43 -10.33
CA GLN A 164 8.87 10.72 -9.65
C GLN A 164 7.50 11.19 -9.16
N PHE A 165 6.46 11.04 -9.97
CA PHE A 165 5.07 11.30 -9.57
C PHE A 165 4.67 10.46 -8.35
N LEU A 166 4.84 9.15 -8.38
CA LEU A 166 4.46 8.26 -7.28
C LEU A 166 5.22 8.55 -5.98
N ARG A 167 6.46 9.04 -6.06
CA ARG A 167 7.26 9.42 -4.89
C ARG A 167 6.82 10.74 -4.27
N ASN A 168 6.43 11.71 -5.08
CA ASN A 168 6.19 13.09 -4.65
C ASN A 168 4.71 13.41 -4.41
N PHE A 169 3.80 12.58 -4.93
CA PHE A 169 2.36 12.78 -4.74
C PHE A 169 1.96 12.45 -3.31
N SER A 170 1.24 13.38 -2.69
CA SER A 170 0.71 13.23 -1.32
C SER A 170 -0.60 12.45 -1.37
N PHE A 171 -0.52 11.15 -1.07
CA PHE A 171 -1.69 10.30 -0.88
C PHE A 171 -2.23 10.44 0.53
N SER A 172 -3.54 10.23 0.72
CA SER A 172 -4.13 10.17 2.06
C SER A 172 -3.58 8.98 2.84
N ASP A 173 -3.30 9.17 4.14
CA ASP A 173 -2.84 8.10 5.04
C ASP A 173 -3.79 6.89 5.11
N ARG A 174 -5.06 7.12 4.75
CA ARG A 174 -6.07 6.06 4.64
C ARG A 174 -5.92 5.21 3.37
N GLN A 175 -5.11 5.65 2.38
CA GLN A 175 -4.82 4.94 1.13
C GLN A 175 -3.62 4.01 1.27
N ARG A 176 -3.75 2.95 2.05
CA ARG A 176 -2.66 2.03 2.40
C ARG A 176 -1.88 1.48 1.19
N ALA A 177 -2.55 1.25 0.06
CA ALA A 177 -1.92 0.74 -1.15
C ALA A 177 -0.84 1.68 -1.73
N PHE A 178 -0.93 2.99 -1.47
CA PHE A 178 -0.01 4.00 -2.00
C PHE A 178 0.92 4.60 -0.94
N VAL A 179 0.60 4.43 0.35
CA VAL A 179 1.30 5.09 1.46
C VAL A 179 2.27 4.14 2.17
N LYS A 180 2.00 2.83 2.20
CA LYS A 180 2.91 1.86 2.81
C LYS A 180 4.27 1.90 2.13
N GLU A 181 5.32 2.14 2.91
CA GLU A 181 6.71 2.22 2.44
C GLU A 181 7.11 0.98 1.64
N ASP A 182 6.74 -0.21 2.12
CA ASP A 182 7.03 -1.48 1.44
C ASP A 182 6.38 -1.55 0.06
N THR A 183 5.12 -1.09 -0.08
CA THR A 183 4.41 -1.09 -1.36
C THR A 183 5.04 -0.08 -2.32
N ARG A 184 5.39 1.10 -1.84
CA ARG A 184 6.06 2.14 -2.65
C ARG A 184 7.42 1.66 -3.13
N THR A 185 8.21 1.07 -2.25
CA THR A 185 9.53 0.52 -2.56
C THR A 185 9.43 -0.63 -3.55
N ALA A 186 8.49 -1.55 -3.37
CA ALA A 186 8.25 -2.66 -4.29
C ALA A 186 7.80 -2.17 -5.68
N THR A 187 6.89 -1.20 -5.73
CA THR A 187 6.42 -0.59 -6.98
C THR A 187 7.58 0.13 -7.70
N ASP A 188 8.36 0.92 -6.99
CA ASP A 188 9.52 1.63 -7.57
C ASP A 188 10.57 0.66 -8.11
N LYS A 189 10.85 -0.41 -7.36
CA LYS A 189 11.77 -1.47 -7.80
C LYS A 189 11.25 -2.17 -9.06
N TRP A 190 9.98 -2.55 -9.07
CA TRP A 190 9.35 -3.18 -10.23
C TRP A 190 9.40 -2.28 -11.48
N LEU A 191 9.04 -1.01 -11.34
CA LEU A 191 9.11 -0.03 -12.43
C LEU A 191 10.53 0.10 -13.00
N ARG A 192 11.54 0.08 -12.15
CA ARG A 192 12.94 0.13 -12.57
C ARG A 192 13.40 -1.12 -13.30
N GLU A 193 13.05 -2.29 -12.78
CA GLU A 193 13.58 -3.56 -13.28
C GLU A 193 12.84 -4.06 -14.53
N PHE A 194 11.53 -3.87 -14.57
CA PHE A 194 10.67 -4.49 -15.59
C PHE A 194 10.00 -3.50 -16.55
N ALA A 195 10.00 -2.23 -16.24
CA ALA A 195 9.31 -1.21 -17.02
C ALA A 195 10.16 0.04 -17.31
N SER A 196 11.50 -0.05 -17.21
CA SER A 196 12.41 1.11 -17.41
C SER A 196 12.19 1.82 -18.74
N GLU A 197 12.01 1.05 -19.82
CA GLU A 197 11.80 1.55 -21.19
C GLU A 197 10.31 1.69 -21.57
N ALA A 198 9.40 1.42 -20.65
CA ALA A 198 7.98 1.50 -20.93
C ALA A 198 7.54 2.95 -21.16
N LYS A 199 6.56 3.11 -22.05
CA LYS A 199 5.87 4.35 -22.30
C LYS A 199 4.46 4.28 -21.73
N TRP A 200 4.08 5.33 -21.02
CA TRP A 200 2.84 5.38 -20.27
C TRP A 200 1.87 6.39 -20.89
N ASN A 201 0.61 6.04 -20.88
CA ASN A 201 -0.46 6.96 -21.18
C ASN A 201 -1.03 7.51 -19.87
N VAL A 202 -1.00 8.83 -19.74
CA VAL A 202 -1.55 9.51 -18.56
C VAL A 202 -2.83 10.22 -18.97
N VAL A 203 -3.93 9.90 -18.30
CA VAL A 203 -5.23 10.52 -18.56
C VAL A 203 -5.59 11.48 -17.42
N LEU A 204 -5.84 12.73 -17.78
CA LEU A 204 -6.49 13.71 -16.92
C LEU A 204 -8.00 13.57 -17.08
N ALA A 205 -8.68 13.08 -16.05
CA ALA A 205 -10.12 12.90 -16.05
C ALA A 205 -10.81 14.12 -15.43
N GLY A 206 -11.55 14.86 -16.24
CA GLY A 206 -12.43 15.91 -15.81
C GLY A 206 -13.89 15.49 -15.74
N ARG A 207 -14.76 16.44 -15.42
CA ARG A 207 -16.22 16.28 -15.45
C ARG A 207 -16.83 17.23 -16.48
N SER A 208 -17.65 16.69 -17.36
CA SER A 208 -18.48 17.53 -18.22
C SER A 208 -19.52 18.29 -17.39
N ARG A 209 -19.74 19.57 -17.68
CA ARG A 209 -20.66 20.48 -16.95
C ARG A 209 -20.28 20.64 -15.47
N ALA A 210 -18.98 20.74 -15.18
CA ALA A 210 -18.50 21.06 -13.83
C ALA A 210 -18.81 22.54 -13.50
N ASN A 211 -19.18 22.81 -12.25
CA ASN A 211 -19.38 24.17 -11.76
C ASN A 211 -18.04 24.93 -11.65
N ASN A 212 -16.96 24.20 -11.41
CA ASN A 212 -15.62 24.73 -11.25
C ASN A 212 -14.67 24.10 -12.28
N THR A 213 -13.80 24.93 -12.85
CA THR A 213 -12.74 24.49 -13.75
C THR A 213 -11.38 24.85 -13.18
N MET A 214 -10.38 24.06 -13.52
CA MET A 214 -8.99 24.34 -13.20
C MET A 214 -8.16 24.32 -14.47
N HIS A 215 -7.40 25.39 -14.70
CA HIS A 215 -6.41 25.41 -15.77
C HIS A 215 -5.16 24.66 -15.31
N ILE A 216 -4.78 23.61 -16.04
CA ILE A 216 -3.60 22.78 -15.74
C ILE A 216 -2.97 22.27 -17.04
N CYS A 217 -1.66 22.42 -17.17
CA CYS A 217 -0.89 21.94 -18.34
C CYS A 217 -1.48 22.40 -19.69
N GLY A 218 -2.03 23.63 -19.78
CA GLY A 218 -2.56 24.21 -21.01
C GLY A 218 -3.99 23.79 -21.36
N VAL A 219 -4.68 23.05 -20.50
CA VAL A 219 -6.09 22.66 -20.71
C VAL A 219 -6.97 23.06 -19.52
N ASP A 220 -8.25 23.30 -19.82
CA ASP A 220 -9.25 23.58 -18.78
C ASP A 220 -9.96 22.29 -18.40
N LEU A 221 -9.74 21.86 -17.15
CA LEU A 221 -10.29 20.63 -16.62
C LEU A 221 -11.46 20.92 -15.68
N GLY A 222 -12.63 20.34 -15.96
CA GLY A 222 -13.77 20.42 -15.07
C GLY A 222 -13.51 19.60 -13.79
N LEU A 223 -13.66 20.23 -12.62
CA LEU A 223 -13.37 19.57 -11.34
C LEU A 223 -14.49 18.61 -10.93
N LEU A 224 -14.10 17.49 -10.36
CA LEU A 224 -14.99 16.53 -9.74
C LEU A 224 -15.28 16.97 -8.30
N ASP A 225 -16.54 17.25 -7.99
CA ASP A 225 -16.97 17.48 -6.62
C ASP A 225 -17.02 16.14 -5.88
N ARG A 226 -16.25 16.03 -4.81
CA ARG A 226 -16.32 14.87 -3.90
C ARG A 226 -16.90 15.35 -2.57
N ALA A 227 -17.89 14.64 -2.08
CA ALA A 227 -18.43 14.89 -0.76
C ALA A 227 -17.34 14.72 0.30
N PRO A 228 -17.25 15.61 1.31
CA PRO A 228 -16.37 15.38 2.44
C PRO A 228 -16.78 14.06 3.13
N LEU A 229 -15.80 13.24 3.48
CA LEU A 229 -16.03 12.08 4.34
C LEU A 229 -16.38 12.62 5.72
N GLY A 230 -17.63 12.40 6.14
CA GLY A 230 -18.08 12.68 7.50
C GLY A 230 -17.34 11.85 8.55
#